data_4eac43838c0013d11a948d6fe93529b5
#
_entry.id   4eac43838c0013d11a948d6fe93529b5
#
_cell.length_a   1.000
_cell.length_b   1.000
_cell.length_c   1.000
_cell.angle_alpha   90.00
_cell.angle_beta   90.00
_cell.angle_gamma   90.00
#
_symmetry.space_group_name_H-M   'P 1'
#
loop_
_entity.id
_entity.type
_entity.pdbx_description
1 polymer ?
#
loop_
_entity_poly.entity_id
_entity_poly.type
_entity_poly.pdbx_seq_one_letter_code
_entity_poly.pdbx_strand_id
1 'polypeptide(L)'
;KVSQTEHGKEIIGILTHLIDPTQNDSFQDKYFNGVDLDLSRALFIFSYNNADIIDRILLDRIHRIKFDFLSLENKITITKKFLFSEIFKNMGLVDMIDISDDVIKYIITEYTCESGVRKLKEILFEIVGEINISILKDGTNVTLPICITRDDIKNKYLKNRQSVRIKMVNTAPSIGVITGLWANAIG
;
A
#
# COMPACT_ATOMS: atom_id res chain seq x y z
N LYS A 1 -15.16 2.14 -12.39
CA LYS A 1 -14.77 2.64 -13.74
C LYS A 1 -15.77 3.71 -14.15
N VAL A 2 -15.76 4.80 -13.41
CA VAL A 2 -16.76 5.88 -13.49
C VAL A 2 -16.82 6.47 -14.89
N SER A 3 -15.72 6.62 -15.60
CA SER A 3 -15.64 7.26 -16.91
C SER A 3 -16.20 6.46 -18.10
N GLN A 4 -16.59 5.21 -17.93
CA GLN A 4 -17.02 4.34 -19.06
C GLN A 4 -18.52 4.08 -19.12
N THR A 5 -19.29 4.52 -18.12
CA THR A 5 -20.75 4.38 -18.06
C THR A 5 -21.42 5.74 -18.28
N GLU A 6 -22.68 5.77 -18.75
CA GLU A 6 -23.44 7.02 -18.89
C GLU A 6 -23.58 7.74 -17.54
N HIS A 7 -23.90 7.00 -16.49
CA HIS A 7 -23.91 7.54 -15.13
C HIS A 7 -22.54 8.08 -14.67
N GLY A 8 -21.45 7.45 -15.12
CA GLY A 8 -20.09 7.93 -14.87
C GLY A 8 -19.81 9.27 -15.56
N LYS A 9 -20.35 9.51 -16.73
CA LYS A 9 -20.22 10.80 -17.44
C LYS A 9 -20.97 11.93 -16.72
N GLU A 10 -22.15 11.63 -16.16
CA GLU A 10 -22.88 12.58 -15.33
C GLU A 10 -22.07 12.97 -14.08
N ILE A 11 -21.48 12.00 -13.40
CA ILE A 11 -20.62 12.25 -12.23
C ILE A 11 -19.42 13.12 -12.61
N ILE A 12 -18.78 12.86 -13.75
CA ILE A 12 -17.67 13.67 -14.25
C ILE A 12 -18.11 15.10 -14.50
N GLY A 13 -19.30 15.29 -15.10
CA GLY A 13 -19.89 16.62 -15.29
C GLY A 13 -20.05 17.36 -13.95
N ILE A 14 -20.65 16.72 -12.96
CA ILE A 14 -20.83 17.28 -11.62
C ILE A 14 -19.48 17.63 -10.98
N LEU A 15 -18.50 16.73 -11.04
CA LEU A 15 -17.16 16.97 -10.48
C LEU A 15 -16.46 18.13 -11.19
N THR A 16 -16.64 18.27 -12.50
CA THR A 16 -16.05 19.37 -13.28
C THR A 16 -16.60 20.72 -12.83
N HIS A 17 -17.91 20.82 -12.58
CA HIS A 17 -18.52 22.02 -12.00
C HIS A 17 -18.07 22.30 -10.56
N LEU A 18 -17.99 21.25 -9.76
CA LEU A 18 -17.60 21.33 -8.35
C LEU A 18 -16.18 21.90 -8.15
N ILE A 19 -15.24 21.54 -9.03
CA ILE A 19 -13.83 21.98 -8.91
C ILE A 19 -13.53 23.25 -9.71
N ASP A 20 -14.47 23.75 -10.52
CA ASP A 20 -14.28 24.97 -11.28
C ASP A 20 -14.43 26.20 -10.39
N PRO A 21 -13.36 27.00 -10.18
CA PRO A 21 -13.42 28.17 -9.29
C PRO A 21 -14.43 29.24 -9.72
N THR A 22 -14.88 29.19 -10.98
CA THR A 22 -15.84 30.17 -11.50
C THR A 22 -17.30 29.78 -11.24
N GLN A 23 -17.55 28.53 -10.80
CA GLN A 23 -18.91 27.97 -10.65
C GLN A 23 -19.15 27.28 -9.30
N ASN A 24 -18.10 27.11 -8.48
CA ASN A 24 -18.20 26.38 -7.22
C ASN A 24 -18.73 27.23 -6.05
N ASP A 25 -18.95 28.50 -6.23
CA ASP A 25 -19.59 29.41 -5.24
C ASP A 25 -21.12 29.25 -5.19
N SER A 26 -21.71 28.72 -6.25
CA SER A 26 -23.16 28.52 -6.41
C SER A 26 -23.51 27.08 -6.82
N PHE A 27 -22.87 26.11 -6.17
CA PHE A 27 -23.15 24.69 -6.42
C PHE A 27 -24.51 24.32 -5.91
N GLN A 28 -25.36 23.74 -6.78
CA GLN A 28 -26.68 23.22 -6.42
C GLN A 28 -26.69 21.69 -6.35
N ASP A 29 -27.08 21.18 -5.21
CA ASP A 29 -27.30 19.75 -5.03
C ASP A 29 -28.67 19.34 -5.59
N LYS A 30 -28.74 18.15 -6.16
CA LYS A 30 -29.96 17.61 -6.78
C LYS A 30 -31.15 17.49 -5.81
N TYR A 31 -30.89 17.29 -4.52
CA TYR A 31 -31.90 17.12 -3.48
C TYR A 31 -32.29 18.44 -2.81
N PHE A 32 -31.43 19.45 -2.86
CA PHE A 32 -31.64 20.75 -2.25
C PHE A 32 -31.88 21.83 -3.31
N ASN A 33 -32.93 21.64 -4.13
CA ASN A 33 -33.26 22.61 -5.17
C ASN A 33 -33.50 24.00 -4.60
N GLY A 34 -32.80 25.00 -5.15
CA GLY A 34 -32.93 26.40 -4.76
C GLY A 34 -32.05 26.82 -3.59
N VAL A 35 -31.16 25.94 -3.10
CA VAL A 35 -30.14 26.26 -2.10
C VAL A 35 -28.77 26.21 -2.76
N ASP A 36 -28.12 27.36 -2.86
CA ASP A 36 -26.76 27.46 -3.36
C ASP A 36 -25.76 27.14 -2.24
N LEU A 37 -24.83 26.24 -2.53
CA LEU A 37 -23.76 25.86 -1.61
C LEU A 37 -22.45 26.49 -2.09
N ASP A 38 -21.85 27.34 -1.26
CA ASP A 38 -20.52 27.92 -1.53
C ASP A 38 -19.41 26.90 -1.18
N LEU A 39 -18.81 26.31 -2.20
CA LEU A 39 -17.69 25.37 -2.10
C LEU A 39 -16.34 26.02 -2.51
N SER A 40 -16.31 27.33 -2.71
CA SER A 40 -15.11 28.07 -3.15
C SER A 40 -13.91 27.96 -2.21
N ARG A 41 -14.17 27.67 -0.92
CA ARG A 41 -13.13 27.48 0.11
C ARG A 41 -12.81 26.01 0.39
N ALA A 42 -13.40 25.06 -0.34
CA ALA A 42 -13.15 23.66 -0.16
C ALA A 42 -11.87 23.22 -0.87
N LEU A 43 -11.05 22.39 -0.21
CA LEU A 43 -9.92 21.72 -0.82
C LEU A 43 -10.36 20.36 -1.30
N PHE A 44 -10.34 20.14 -2.62
CA PHE A 44 -10.68 18.86 -3.24
C PHE A 44 -9.42 18.04 -3.49
N ILE A 45 -9.39 16.81 -2.98
CA ILE A 45 -8.30 15.86 -3.18
C ILE A 45 -8.85 14.63 -3.86
N PHE A 46 -8.33 14.31 -5.05
CA PHE A 46 -8.72 13.15 -5.83
C PHE A 46 -7.58 12.13 -5.87
N SER A 47 -7.90 10.86 -5.74
CA SER A 47 -6.95 9.77 -5.91
C SER A 47 -7.40 8.84 -7.05
N TYR A 48 -6.47 8.46 -7.92
CA TYR A 48 -6.74 7.57 -9.05
C TYR A 48 -5.49 6.77 -9.42
N ASN A 49 -5.70 5.61 -10.04
CA ASN A 49 -4.61 4.72 -10.44
C ASN A 49 -4.16 4.94 -11.89
N ASN A 50 -5.09 5.29 -12.77
CA ASN A 50 -4.80 5.49 -14.19
C ASN A 50 -5.43 6.79 -14.68
N ALA A 51 -4.57 7.72 -15.13
CA ALA A 51 -4.97 9.00 -15.66
C ALA A 51 -5.65 8.88 -17.04
N ASP A 52 -5.26 7.88 -17.85
CA ASP A 52 -5.75 7.75 -19.25
C ASP A 52 -7.24 7.41 -19.33
N ILE A 53 -7.82 6.91 -18.22
CA ILE A 53 -9.23 6.55 -18.13
C ILE A 53 -10.10 7.74 -17.70
N ILE A 54 -9.50 8.77 -17.13
CA ILE A 54 -10.21 9.94 -16.61
C ILE A 54 -10.47 10.91 -17.76
N ASP A 55 -11.62 11.58 -17.72
CA ASP A 55 -11.95 12.60 -18.70
C ASP A 55 -10.91 13.72 -18.71
N ARG A 56 -10.52 14.15 -19.93
CA ARG A 56 -9.48 15.15 -20.13
C ARG A 56 -9.86 16.51 -19.54
N ILE A 57 -11.13 16.88 -19.62
CA ILE A 57 -11.61 18.18 -19.11
C ILE A 57 -11.45 18.23 -17.58
N LEU A 58 -11.73 17.12 -16.90
CA LEU A 58 -11.53 17.00 -15.46
C LEU A 58 -10.03 17.02 -15.10
N LEU A 59 -9.19 16.29 -15.85
CA LEU A 59 -7.74 16.26 -15.63
C LEU A 59 -7.06 17.63 -15.82
N ASP A 60 -7.54 18.44 -16.76
CA ASP A 60 -6.97 19.78 -17.01
C ASP A 60 -7.23 20.75 -15.85
N ARG A 61 -8.23 20.48 -15.01
CA ARG A 61 -8.57 21.28 -13.82
C ARG A 61 -7.92 20.81 -12.53
N ILE A 62 -7.25 19.65 -12.54
CA ILE A 62 -6.64 19.03 -11.36
C ILE A 62 -5.13 19.13 -11.44
N HIS A 63 -4.50 19.63 -10.37
CA HIS A 63 -3.05 19.55 -10.24
C HIS A 63 -2.65 18.10 -9.93
N ARG A 64 -1.85 17.48 -10.82
CA ARG A 64 -1.47 16.08 -10.73
C ARG A 64 -0.15 15.90 -9.98
N ILE A 65 -0.19 15.07 -8.96
CA ILE A 65 1.00 14.62 -8.22
C ILE A 65 1.15 13.12 -8.48
N LYS A 66 2.25 12.74 -9.14
CA LYS A 66 2.55 11.35 -9.45
C LYS A 66 3.32 10.73 -8.29
N PHE A 67 2.86 9.58 -7.84
CA PHE A 67 3.59 8.73 -6.90
C PHE A 67 4.25 7.58 -7.66
N ASP A 68 5.57 7.51 -7.60
CA ASP A 68 6.35 6.44 -8.20
C ASP A 68 6.45 5.23 -7.26
N PHE A 69 7.02 4.14 -7.77
CA PHE A 69 7.27 2.93 -6.99
C PHE A 69 8.21 3.22 -5.82
N LEU A 70 7.95 2.56 -4.70
CA LEU A 70 8.79 2.69 -3.53
C LEU A 70 10.05 1.82 -3.69
N SER A 71 11.22 2.42 -3.50
CA SER A 71 12.47 1.68 -3.40
C SER A 71 12.50 0.80 -2.15
N LEU A 72 13.40 -0.19 -2.12
CA LEU A 72 13.58 -1.05 -0.95
C LEU A 72 13.89 -0.25 0.33
N GLU A 73 14.75 0.77 0.22
CA GLU A 73 15.11 1.65 1.33
C GLU A 73 13.92 2.48 1.83
N ASN A 74 13.11 2.98 0.90
CA ASN A 74 11.88 3.70 1.25
C ASN A 74 10.90 2.79 1.98
N LYS A 75 10.74 1.53 1.53
CA LYS A 75 9.87 0.55 2.21
C LYS A 75 10.34 0.24 3.62
N ILE A 76 11.65 0.06 3.84
CA ILE A 76 12.24 -0.14 5.17
C ILE A 76 11.98 1.09 6.07
N THR A 77 12.21 2.28 5.54
CA THR A 77 11.98 3.53 6.27
C THR A 77 10.51 3.69 6.68
N ILE A 78 9.58 3.43 5.75
CA ILE A 78 8.14 3.48 6.01
C ILE A 78 7.75 2.44 7.07
N THR A 79 8.31 1.24 6.98
CA THR A 79 8.05 0.17 7.93
C THR A 79 8.42 0.58 9.35
N LYS A 80 9.62 1.11 9.53
CA LYS A 80 10.11 1.52 10.85
C LYS A 80 9.37 2.72 11.44
N LYS A 81 9.18 3.76 10.61
CA LYS A 81 8.61 5.02 11.10
C LYS A 81 7.10 4.98 11.29
N PHE A 82 6.39 4.22 10.47
CA PHE A 82 4.93 4.26 10.43
C PHE A 82 4.28 2.91 10.70
N LEU A 83 4.66 1.84 9.98
CA LEU A 83 3.96 0.57 10.09
C LEU A 83 4.13 -0.07 11.46
N PHE A 84 5.35 -0.11 11.99
CA PHE A 84 5.59 -0.67 13.33
C PHE A 84 4.90 0.12 14.42
N SER A 85 4.96 1.45 14.36
CA SER A 85 4.28 2.29 15.33
C SER A 85 2.76 2.04 15.34
N GLU A 86 2.16 1.91 14.16
CA GLU A 86 0.73 1.61 14.04
C GLU A 86 0.40 0.20 14.54
N ILE A 87 1.15 -0.82 14.10
CA ILE A 87 0.88 -2.22 14.43
C ILE A 87 1.08 -2.47 15.92
N PHE A 88 2.20 -2.03 16.48
CA PHE A 88 2.52 -2.25 17.89
C PHE A 88 1.55 -1.51 18.82
N LYS A 89 1.14 -0.30 18.45
CA LYS A 89 0.13 0.45 19.20
C LYS A 89 -1.23 -0.27 19.21
N ASN A 90 -1.63 -0.78 18.05
CA ASN A 90 -2.92 -1.48 17.92
C ASN A 90 -2.96 -2.81 18.68
N MET A 91 -1.81 -3.46 18.85
CA MET A 91 -1.68 -4.74 19.55
C MET A 91 -1.18 -4.61 21.00
N GLY A 92 -0.87 -3.41 21.47
CA GLY A 92 -0.36 -3.19 22.83
C GLY A 92 1.06 -3.73 23.07
N LEU A 93 1.88 -3.90 22.01
CA LEU A 93 3.22 -4.49 22.05
C LEU A 93 4.33 -3.45 21.83
N VAL A 94 4.13 -2.23 22.29
CA VAL A 94 5.10 -1.15 22.16
C VAL A 94 6.39 -1.53 22.91
N ASP A 95 7.53 -1.40 22.24
CA ASP A 95 8.89 -1.71 22.76
C ASP A 95 9.12 -3.18 23.16
N MET A 96 8.22 -4.09 22.82
CA MET A 96 8.35 -5.52 23.14
C MET A 96 8.98 -6.36 22.03
N ILE A 97 9.03 -5.85 20.81
CA ILE A 97 9.49 -6.59 19.63
C ILE A 97 10.55 -5.77 18.90
N ASP A 98 11.66 -6.42 18.57
CA ASP A 98 12.71 -5.85 17.73
C ASP A 98 12.87 -6.65 16.44
N ILE A 99 12.77 -5.93 15.31
CA ILE A 99 12.90 -6.48 13.95
C ILE A 99 14.00 -5.71 13.23
N SER A 100 15.09 -6.38 12.95
CA SER A 100 16.24 -5.77 12.28
C SER A 100 15.94 -5.45 10.80
N ASP A 101 16.71 -4.51 10.24
CA ASP A 101 16.59 -4.11 8.83
C ASP A 101 16.80 -5.28 7.86
N ASP A 102 17.68 -6.19 8.23
CA ASP A 102 17.95 -7.41 7.48
C ASP A 102 16.74 -8.35 7.39
N VAL A 103 15.96 -8.44 8.47
CA VAL A 103 14.73 -9.24 8.49
C VAL A 103 13.63 -8.55 7.70
N ILE A 104 13.49 -7.23 7.84
CA ILE A 104 12.53 -6.45 7.03
C ILE A 104 12.85 -6.61 5.53
N LYS A 105 14.12 -6.45 5.15
CA LYS A 105 14.59 -6.65 3.78
C LYS A 105 14.28 -8.05 3.28
N TYR A 106 14.50 -9.07 4.10
CA TYR A 106 14.17 -10.46 3.77
C TYR A 106 12.68 -10.64 3.51
N ILE A 107 11.83 -10.10 4.38
CA ILE A 107 10.35 -10.19 4.18
C ILE A 107 9.95 -9.49 2.87
N ILE A 108 10.50 -8.31 2.59
CA ILE A 108 10.18 -7.57 1.37
C ILE A 108 10.60 -8.37 0.13
N THR A 109 11.80 -8.89 0.10
CA THR A 109 12.35 -9.59 -1.09
C THR A 109 11.74 -10.95 -1.31
N GLU A 110 11.46 -11.71 -0.27
CA GLU A 110 10.98 -13.10 -0.41
C GLU A 110 9.46 -13.23 -0.45
N TYR A 111 8.72 -12.35 0.23
CA TYR A 111 7.28 -12.52 0.43
C TYR A 111 6.41 -11.42 -0.15
N THR A 112 7.00 -10.27 -0.55
CA THR A 112 6.24 -9.19 -1.15
C THR A 112 6.75 -8.88 -2.56
N CYS A 113 5.87 -8.95 -3.56
CA CYS A 113 6.15 -8.47 -4.91
C CYS A 113 5.11 -7.39 -5.21
N GLU A 114 5.38 -6.17 -4.74
CA GLU A 114 4.45 -5.05 -4.85
C GLU A 114 5.20 -3.72 -5.00
N SER A 115 4.57 -2.76 -5.66
CA SER A 115 5.11 -1.40 -5.81
C SER A 115 5.02 -0.56 -4.53
N GLY A 116 4.07 -0.86 -3.66
CA GLY A 116 3.81 -0.19 -2.39
C GLY A 116 4.23 -1.00 -1.17
N VAL A 117 3.51 -0.83 -0.06
CA VAL A 117 3.73 -1.47 1.25
C VAL A 117 2.48 -2.14 1.83
N ARG A 118 1.43 -2.32 1.02
CA ARG A 118 0.15 -2.87 1.51
C ARG A 118 0.29 -4.32 1.95
N LYS A 119 0.84 -5.16 1.10
CA LYS A 119 1.07 -6.57 1.38
C LYS A 119 2.11 -6.76 2.48
N LEU A 120 3.13 -5.90 2.50
CA LEU A 120 4.10 -5.86 3.59
C LEU A 120 3.41 -5.58 4.93
N LYS A 121 2.53 -4.59 5.00
CA LYS A 121 1.74 -4.31 6.21
C LYS A 121 0.91 -5.51 6.66
N GLU A 122 0.23 -6.19 5.73
CA GLU A 122 -0.56 -7.40 6.02
C GLU A 122 0.31 -8.50 6.63
N ILE A 123 1.48 -8.77 6.04
CA ILE A 123 2.42 -9.78 6.52
C ILE A 123 2.98 -9.43 7.90
N LEU A 124 3.36 -8.18 8.11
CA LEU A 124 3.86 -7.73 9.42
C LEU A 124 2.79 -7.84 10.50
N PHE A 125 1.53 -7.51 10.16
CA PHE A 125 0.41 -7.65 11.07
C PHE A 125 0.17 -9.11 11.45
N GLU A 126 0.28 -10.05 10.51
CA GLU A 126 0.20 -11.49 10.73
C GLU A 126 1.30 -11.98 11.67
N ILE A 127 2.57 -11.62 11.40
CA ILE A 127 3.72 -11.99 12.22
C ILE A 127 3.57 -11.48 13.67
N VAL A 128 3.27 -10.20 13.82
CA VAL A 128 3.11 -9.59 15.15
C VAL A 128 1.91 -10.16 15.89
N GLY A 129 0.84 -10.52 15.18
CA GLY A 129 -0.32 -11.20 15.75
C GLY A 129 0.02 -12.58 16.30
N GLU A 130 0.82 -13.38 15.57
CA GLU A 130 1.27 -14.69 16.06
C GLU A 130 2.21 -14.55 17.29
N ILE A 131 3.07 -13.53 17.30
CA ILE A 131 3.91 -13.23 18.46
C ILE A 131 3.06 -12.87 19.66
N ASN A 132 2.04 -12.04 19.47
CA ASN A 132 1.12 -11.65 20.55
C ASN A 132 0.41 -12.87 21.15
N ILE A 133 -0.06 -13.78 20.29
CA ILE A 133 -0.66 -15.04 20.75
C ILE A 133 0.35 -15.90 21.54
N SER A 134 1.60 -15.95 21.09
CA SER A 134 2.66 -16.69 21.81
C SER A 134 2.92 -16.08 23.18
N ILE A 135 3.03 -14.75 23.28
CA ILE A 135 3.22 -14.05 24.56
C ILE A 135 2.06 -14.34 25.53
N LEU A 136 0.82 -14.29 25.02
CA LEU A 136 -0.37 -14.56 25.83
C LEU A 136 -0.47 -16.01 26.31
N LYS A 137 0.07 -16.97 25.56
CA LYS A 137 0.10 -18.39 25.94
C LYS A 137 1.21 -18.72 26.92
N ASP A 138 2.42 -18.20 26.69
CA ASP A 138 3.61 -18.55 27.45
C ASP A 138 3.80 -17.69 28.72
N GLY A 139 3.00 -16.65 28.89
CA GLY A 139 2.95 -15.81 30.08
C GLY A 139 4.29 -15.11 30.39
N THR A 140 4.74 -15.22 31.64
CA THR A 140 5.90 -14.48 32.18
C THR A 140 7.29 -15.00 31.75
N ASN A 141 7.37 -16.07 30.96
CA ASN A 141 8.65 -16.70 30.59
C ASN A 141 9.28 -16.15 29.32
N VAL A 142 8.73 -15.08 28.74
CA VAL A 142 9.24 -14.48 27.50
C VAL A 142 10.27 -13.39 27.84
N THR A 143 11.49 -13.56 27.32
CA THR A 143 12.52 -12.50 27.42
C THR A 143 12.18 -11.35 26.47
N LEU A 144 12.04 -10.14 26.99
CA LEU A 144 11.75 -8.93 26.21
C LEU A 144 13.03 -8.07 26.07
N PRO A 145 13.24 -7.40 24.93
CA PRO A 145 12.46 -7.48 23.68
C PRO A 145 12.67 -8.79 22.93
N ILE A 146 11.64 -9.24 22.21
CA ILE A 146 11.73 -10.42 21.35
C ILE A 146 12.44 -10.02 20.06
N CYS A 147 13.65 -10.54 19.86
CA CYS A 147 14.40 -10.35 18.61
C CYS A 147 13.97 -11.41 17.58
N ILE A 148 13.51 -10.97 16.43
CA ILE A 148 13.05 -11.86 15.35
C ILE A 148 14.19 -12.08 14.37
N THR A 149 14.44 -13.36 14.06
CA THR A 149 15.45 -13.78 13.08
C THR A 149 14.81 -14.17 11.74
N ARG A 150 15.63 -14.29 10.67
CA ARG A 150 15.16 -14.80 9.37
C ARG A 150 14.62 -16.22 9.44
N ASP A 151 15.24 -17.04 10.28
CA ASP A 151 14.84 -18.44 10.50
C ASP A 151 13.48 -18.53 11.19
N ASP A 152 13.18 -17.63 12.13
CA ASP A 152 11.88 -17.52 12.76
C ASP A 152 10.80 -17.17 11.73
N ILE A 153 11.09 -16.20 10.84
CA ILE A 153 10.18 -15.83 9.77
C ILE A 153 9.85 -17.03 8.88
N LYS A 154 10.88 -17.76 8.44
CA LYS A 154 10.72 -18.88 7.51
C LYS A 154 10.05 -20.09 8.13
N ASN A 155 10.47 -20.50 9.33
CA ASN A 155 10.12 -21.77 9.92
C ASN A 155 8.94 -21.71 10.90
N LYS A 156 8.67 -20.53 11.46
CA LYS A 156 7.63 -20.35 12.47
C LYS A 156 6.47 -19.50 11.93
N TYR A 157 6.72 -18.23 11.59
CA TYR A 157 5.65 -17.29 11.28
C TYR A 157 5.09 -17.40 9.85
N LEU A 158 5.94 -17.60 8.85
CA LEU A 158 5.51 -17.70 7.44
C LEU A 158 5.71 -19.10 6.86
N LYS A 159 5.70 -20.14 7.70
CA LYS A 159 5.91 -21.55 7.31
C LYS A 159 4.99 -22.00 6.17
N ASN A 160 3.75 -21.57 6.18
CA ASN A 160 2.74 -21.97 5.19
C ASN A 160 2.68 -21.02 3.98
N ARG A 161 3.48 -19.96 3.96
CA ARG A 161 3.50 -18.98 2.88
C ARG A 161 4.61 -19.29 1.89
N GLN A 162 4.25 -19.39 0.62
CA GLN A 162 5.25 -19.61 -0.43
C GLN A 162 6.03 -18.31 -0.68
N SER A 163 7.36 -18.45 -0.87
CA SER A 163 8.21 -17.36 -1.35
C SER A 163 7.74 -16.92 -2.74
N VAL A 164 7.58 -15.60 -2.90
CA VAL A 164 7.20 -14.98 -4.19
C VAL A 164 8.43 -14.70 -5.05
N ARG A 165 9.64 -14.91 -4.50
CA ARG A 165 10.89 -14.68 -5.21
C ARG A 165 10.96 -15.54 -6.46
N ILE A 166 11.02 -14.90 -7.61
CA ILE A 166 11.27 -15.55 -8.88
C ILE A 166 12.66 -16.21 -8.79
N LYS A 167 12.74 -17.49 -9.12
CA LYS A 167 14.02 -18.21 -9.14
C LYS A 167 15.03 -17.43 -9.98
N MET A 168 16.20 -17.17 -9.42
CA MET A 168 17.27 -16.50 -10.14
C MET A 168 17.67 -17.30 -11.38
N VAL A 169 18.12 -16.57 -12.38
CA VAL A 169 18.69 -17.12 -13.61
C VAL A 169 19.72 -18.21 -13.28
N ASN A 170 19.68 -19.32 -13.99
CA ASN A 170 20.72 -20.34 -13.90
C ASN A 170 22.07 -19.73 -14.21
N THR A 171 23.00 -19.79 -13.28
CA THR A 171 24.35 -19.23 -13.44
C THR A 171 25.26 -20.15 -14.27
N ALA A 172 24.90 -21.42 -14.44
CA ALA A 172 25.59 -22.37 -15.26
C ALA A 172 24.88 -22.62 -16.59
N PRO A 173 25.57 -22.60 -17.72
CA PRO A 173 24.98 -22.95 -19.01
C PRO A 173 24.53 -24.39 -19.02
N SER A 174 23.29 -24.63 -19.40
CA SER A 174 22.72 -25.98 -19.55
C SER A 174 21.98 -26.12 -20.88
N ILE A 175 22.08 -27.29 -21.50
CA ILE A 175 21.46 -27.56 -22.79
C ILE A 175 19.96 -27.54 -22.65
N GLY A 176 19.27 -26.83 -23.53
CA GLY A 176 17.79 -26.74 -23.51
C GLY A 176 17.22 -25.68 -22.56
N VAL A 177 18.06 -24.88 -21.92
CA VAL A 177 17.63 -23.79 -21.02
C VAL A 177 18.01 -22.43 -21.61
N ILE A 178 16.99 -21.59 -21.85
CA ILE A 178 17.18 -20.22 -22.31
C ILE A 178 16.55 -19.29 -21.28
N THR A 179 17.29 -18.26 -20.86
CA THR A 179 16.77 -17.22 -19.98
C THR A 179 15.99 -16.20 -20.79
N GLY A 180 14.68 -16.15 -20.59
CA GLY A 180 13.82 -15.10 -21.15
C GLY A 180 13.78 -13.87 -20.24
N LEU A 181 13.82 -12.69 -20.84
CA LEU A 181 13.53 -11.44 -20.15
C LEU A 181 12.00 -11.24 -20.11
N TRP A 182 11.46 -11.04 -18.93
CA TRP A 182 10.06 -10.71 -18.73
C TRP A 182 9.95 -9.51 -17.78
N ALA A 183 9.20 -8.51 -18.21
CA ALA A 183 8.94 -7.32 -17.41
C ALA A 183 7.44 -7.24 -17.07
N ASN A 184 7.12 -6.90 -15.84
CA ASN A 184 5.78 -6.60 -15.40
C ASN A 184 5.69 -5.16 -14.86
N ALA A 185 4.47 -4.70 -14.60
CA ALA A 185 4.23 -3.35 -14.08
C ALA A 185 4.72 -3.13 -12.64
N ILE A 186 5.30 -4.15 -12.02
CA ILE A 186 5.78 -4.11 -10.62
C ILE A 186 7.28 -3.84 -10.55
N GLY A 187 7.99 -3.94 -11.68
CA GLY A 187 9.45 -3.72 -11.81
C GLY A 187 10.26 -4.98 -11.75
#